data_bc0b8cc3ab681fa632f0edd155fa426f
#
_entry.id   bc0b8cc3ab681fa632f0edd155fa426f
#
_cell.length_a   1.000
_cell.length_b   1.000
_cell.length_c   1.000
_cell.angle_alpha   90.00
_cell.angle_beta   90.00
_cell.angle_gamma   90.00
#
_symmetry.space_group_name_H-M   'P 1'
#
loop_
_entity.id
_entity.type
_entity.pdbx_description
1 polymer ?
#
loop_
_entity_poly.entity_id
_entity_poly.type
_entity_poly.pdbx_seq_one_letter_code
_entity_poly.pdbx_strand_id
1 'polypeptide(L)'
;MGLLSGLEKFGLSLDGIDITEEKETKKKAAAPKKSAPILPTEEKDFLLKKEIKCAVCDKKFSALVIKGSKAKRMEPDSDLRPRFQGIDTVKYDVYSCPYCGYAAMSKSFESLAPSQLKWVREAVCQNFKPSAIDLNDRETYTYEEAVDRLKLALVSAMAKRVKLSEKAYICLKIAWLRREQIEQLSASTKKEDLDKREAYKAEYENFYRQAYDGFMKVSSTETPPFYGLNQNTLDYMLANMALYFKDYQTSAKLVSSLLTSTNTPSN
;
A
#
# COMPACT_ATOMS: atom_id res chain seq x y z
N MET A 1 -33.91 -2.32 39.09
CA MET A 1 -32.53 -2.83 38.97
C MET A 1 -31.85 -1.98 37.91
N GLY A 2 -30.73 -1.32 38.21
CA GLY A 2 -30.00 -0.49 37.25
C GLY A 2 -29.43 -1.32 36.12
N LEU A 3 -29.29 -0.71 34.93
CA LEU A 3 -28.81 -1.35 33.67
C LEU A 3 -27.46 -2.06 33.85
N LEU A 4 -26.65 -1.65 34.82
CA LEU A 4 -25.30 -2.11 35.07
C LEU A 4 -25.13 -2.74 36.47
N SER A 5 -26.26 -3.15 37.11
CA SER A 5 -26.21 -3.84 38.40
C SER A 5 -25.42 -5.15 38.32
N GLY A 6 -24.57 -5.41 39.32
CA GLY A 6 -23.67 -6.57 39.39
C GLY A 6 -22.21 -6.27 39.08
N LEU A 7 -21.87 -5.01 38.75
CA LEU A 7 -20.48 -4.58 38.59
C LEU A 7 -19.84 -4.10 39.91
N GLU A 8 -20.63 -4.03 40.99
CA GLU A 8 -20.15 -3.69 42.35
C GLU A 8 -19.08 -4.67 42.85
N LYS A 9 -19.16 -5.93 42.41
CA LYS A 9 -18.14 -6.96 42.71
C LYS A 9 -16.74 -6.64 42.18
N PHE A 10 -16.66 -5.71 41.22
CA PHE A 10 -15.39 -5.20 40.68
C PHE A 10 -15.01 -3.81 41.20
N GLY A 11 -15.73 -3.31 42.24
CA GLY A 11 -15.48 -2.00 42.82
C GLY A 11 -16.04 -0.83 42.00
N LEU A 12 -16.94 -1.09 41.05
CA LEU A 12 -17.55 -0.08 40.19
C LEU A 12 -19.00 0.13 40.67
N SER A 13 -19.27 1.32 41.26
CA SER A 13 -20.62 1.80 41.56
C SER A 13 -21.08 2.75 40.49
N LEU A 14 -22.05 2.31 39.67
CA LEU A 14 -22.52 2.98 38.47
C LEU A 14 -24.03 3.28 38.55
N ASP A 15 -24.51 3.58 39.75
CA ASP A 15 -25.91 3.95 39.97
C ASP A 15 -26.22 5.29 39.32
N GLY A 16 -27.27 5.32 38.49
CA GLY A 16 -27.78 6.52 37.86
C GLY A 16 -27.10 6.96 36.56
N ILE A 17 -26.39 6.05 35.86
CA ILE A 17 -25.84 6.39 34.52
C ILE A 17 -26.98 6.28 33.49
N ASP A 18 -27.28 7.42 32.87
CA ASP A 18 -28.05 7.51 31.64
C ASP A 18 -27.08 7.60 30.46
N ILE A 19 -27.17 6.67 29.52
CA ILE A 19 -26.31 6.63 28.31
C ILE A 19 -26.62 7.80 27.34
N THR A 20 -27.72 8.53 27.58
CA THR A 20 -28.11 9.67 26.76
C THR A 20 -27.69 11.02 27.35
N GLU A 21 -27.19 11.07 28.60
CA GLU A 21 -26.67 12.28 29.21
C GLU A 21 -25.22 12.54 28.79
N GLU A 22 -25.02 13.48 27.87
CA GLU A 22 -23.72 14.12 27.64
C GLU A 22 -23.36 15.00 28.86
N LYS A 23 -22.52 14.52 29.76
CA LYS A 23 -21.94 15.38 30.81
C LYS A 23 -21.10 16.45 30.13
N GLU A 24 -21.57 17.70 30.14
CA GLU A 24 -20.75 18.87 29.81
C GLU A 24 -19.48 18.85 30.67
N THR A 25 -18.36 18.48 30.04
CA THR A 25 -17.03 18.60 30.65
C THR A 25 -16.70 20.07 30.73
N LYS A 26 -16.80 20.65 31.95
CA LYS A 26 -16.25 21.99 32.26
C LYS A 26 -14.82 22.06 31.73
N LYS A 27 -14.60 22.95 30.75
CA LYS A 27 -13.28 23.27 30.20
C LYS A 27 -12.35 23.65 31.34
N LYS A 28 -11.45 22.76 31.74
CA LYS A 28 -10.30 23.12 32.55
C LYS A 28 -9.45 24.07 31.72
N ALA A 29 -9.06 25.17 32.36
CA ALA A 29 -8.19 26.20 31.80
C ALA A 29 -6.97 25.54 31.12
N ALA A 30 -6.65 26.04 29.93
CA ALA A 30 -5.59 25.55 29.08
C ALA A 30 -4.25 25.55 29.82
N ALA A 31 -3.63 24.36 29.90
CA ALA A 31 -2.21 24.25 30.15
C ALA A 31 -1.43 24.95 29.03
N PRO A 32 -0.21 25.48 29.30
CA PRO A 32 0.55 26.24 28.32
C PRO A 32 0.68 25.45 27.01
N LYS A 33 0.38 26.10 25.90
CA LYS A 33 0.45 25.54 24.55
C LYS A 33 1.84 24.92 24.36
N LYS A 34 1.90 23.59 24.32
CA LYS A 34 3.04 22.91 23.72
C LYS A 34 3.20 23.51 22.33
N SER A 35 4.42 23.93 21.99
CA SER A 35 4.78 24.39 20.64
C SER A 35 4.11 23.50 19.61
N ALA A 36 3.46 24.12 18.61
CA ALA A 36 2.81 23.37 17.54
C ALA A 36 3.80 22.32 17.01
N PRO A 37 3.37 21.06 16.79
CA PRO A 37 4.28 20.05 16.28
C PRO A 37 4.83 20.57 14.96
N ILE A 38 6.16 20.63 14.85
CA ILE A 38 6.86 20.98 13.62
C ILE A 38 6.39 19.95 12.60
N LEU A 39 5.63 20.37 11.58
CA LEU A 39 5.18 19.51 10.50
C LEU A 39 6.44 18.95 9.80
N PRO A 40 6.50 17.65 9.53
CA PRO A 40 7.61 17.07 8.77
C PRO A 40 7.74 17.79 7.44
N THR A 41 8.94 18.27 7.13
CA THR A 41 9.24 19.02 5.91
C THR A 41 9.98 18.17 4.87
N GLU A 42 10.70 17.14 5.33
CA GLU A 42 11.47 16.23 4.49
C GLU A 42 10.92 14.81 4.58
N GLU A 43 11.04 14.05 3.48
CA GLU A 43 10.54 12.67 3.39
C GLU A 43 11.08 11.78 4.52
N LYS A 44 12.35 11.92 4.91
CA LYS A 44 12.95 11.17 6.00
C LYS A 44 12.26 11.34 7.37
N ASP A 45 11.62 12.48 7.60
CA ASP A 45 10.95 12.76 8.87
C ASP A 45 9.71 11.89 9.09
N PHE A 46 9.14 11.37 8.01
CA PHE A 46 7.99 10.45 8.02
C PHE A 46 8.41 8.99 8.26
N LEU A 47 9.72 8.69 8.26
CA LEU A 47 10.24 7.34 8.23
C LEU A 47 10.93 6.96 9.53
N LEU A 48 10.90 5.67 9.83
CA LEU A 48 11.73 5.05 10.87
C LEU A 48 12.37 3.77 10.31
N LYS A 49 13.54 3.42 10.82
CA LYS A 49 14.20 2.14 10.53
C LYS A 49 13.62 1.07 11.44
N LYS A 50 13.18 -0.03 10.86
CA LYS A 50 12.68 -1.22 11.58
C LYS A 50 13.56 -2.42 11.23
N GLU A 51 14.06 -3.13 12.25
CA GLU A 51 14.76 -4.39 12.04
C GLU A 51 13.77 -5.48 11.64
N ILE A 52 14.03 -6.15 10.53
CA ILE A 52 13.21 -7.23 9.96
C ILE A 52 14.08 -8.48 9.85
N LYS A 53 13.57 -9.62 10.32
CA LYS A 53 14.17 -10.93 10.08
C LYS A 53 13.63 -11.50 8.76
N CYS A 54 14.52 -11.88 7.86
CA CYS A 54 14.12 -12.48 6.59
C CYS A 54 13.58 -13.90 6.82
N ALA A 55 12.37 -14.16 6.33
CA ALA A 55 11.74 -15.48 6.45
C ALA A 55 12.43 -16.57 5.59
N VAL A 56 13.33 -16.20 4.65
CA VAL A 56 13.99 -17.13 3.72
C VAL A 56 15.41 -17.47 4.12
N CYS A 57 16.23 -16.47 4.52
CA CYS A 57 17.66 -16.66 4.85
C CYS A 57 17.98 -16.40 6.33
N ASP A 58 16.98 -16.10 7.16
CA ASP A 58 17.07 -15.84 8.60
C ASP A 58 17.94 -14.63 9.00
N LYS A 59 18.58 -13.95 8.06
CA LYS A 59 19.38 -12.75 8.33
C LYS A 59 18.49 -11.56 8.66
N LYS A 60 18.98 -10.72 9.58
CA LYS A 60 18.33 -9.46 9.94
C LYS A 60 18.81 -8.34 9.03
N PHE A 61 17.88 -7.44 8.67
CA PHE A 61 18.18 -6.24 7.91
C PHE A 61 17.29 -5.09 8.35
N SER A 62 17.68 -3.87 8.03
CA SER A 62 16.89 -2.68 8.33
C SER A 62 15.99 -2.33 7.16
N ALA A 63 14.71 -2.10 7.43
CA ALA A 63 13.74 -1.60 6.45
C ALA A 63 13.19 -0.24 6.89
N LEU A 64 12.93 0.64 5.92
CA LEU A 64 12.25 1.90 6.16
C LEU A 64 10.73 1.66 6.22
N VAL A 65 10.10 2.17 7.27
CA VAL A 65 8.65 2.09 7.48
C VAL A 65 8.08 3.45 7.82
N ILE A 66 6.82 3.67 7.47
CA ILE A 66 6.15 4.96 7.65
C ILE A 66 5.69 5.11 9.10
N LYS A 67 5.94 6.28 9.68
CA LYS A 67 5.36 6.71 10.96
C LYS A 67 3.90 7.10 10.72
N GLY A 68 2.97 6.19 10.92
CA GLY A 68 1.55 6.38 10.58
C GLY A 68 0.90 7.63 11.19
N SER A 69 1.36 8.07 12.37
CA SER A 69 0.85 9.28 13.03
C SER A 69 1.28 10.60 12.38
N LYS A 70 2.29 10.59 11.50
CA LYS A 70 2.83 11.80 10.86
C LYS A 70 2.33 12.00 9.43
N ALA A 71 2.01 10.92 8.71
CA ALA A 71 1.57 10.98 7.33
C ALA A 71 0.10 11.42 7.23
N LYS A 72 -0.14 12.65 6.83
CA LYS A 72 -1.50 13.18 6.64
C LYS A 72 -2.04 12.70 5.30
N ARG A 73 -3.14 11.94 5.34
CA ARG A 73 -3.82 11.45 4.14
C ARG A 73 -4.46 12.60 3.38
N MET A 74 -4.33 12.57 2.07
CA MET A 74 -4.98 13.44 1.10
C MET A 74 -6.05 12.65 0.33
N GLU A 75 -6.80 13.32 -0.52
CA GLU A 75 -7.72 12.67 -1.45
C GLU A 75 -6.93 11.74 -2.40
N PRO A 76 -7.35 10.46 -2.56
CA PRO A 76 -6.68 9.54 -3.46
C PRO A 76 -6.93 9.92 -4.92
N ASP A 77 -6.10 9.40 -5.82
CA ASP A 77 -6.36 9.52 -7.26
C ASP A 77 -7.63 8.71 -7.65
N SER A 78 -8.15 8.95 -8.85
CA SER A 78 -9.35 8.27 -9.35
C SER A 78 -9.25 6.74 -9.39
N ASP A 79 -8.04 6.19 -9.51
CA ASP A 79 -7.76 4.75 -9.45
C ASP A 79 -7.37 4.27 -8.04
N LEU A 80 -7.73 5.06 -7.01
CA LEU A 80 -7.50 4.80 -5.59
C LEU A 80 -6.03 4.76 -5.16
N ARG A 81 -5.10 5.32 -5.98
CA ARG A 81 -3.73 5.51 -5.50
C ARG A 81 -3.75 6.39 -4.25
N PRO A 82 -3.18 5.91 -3.13
CA PRO A 82 -3.16 6.71 -1.91
C PRO A 82 -2.23 7.91 -2.08
N ARG A 83 -2.71 9.09 -1.68
CA ARG A 83 -1.92 10.31 -1.63
C ARG A 83 -1.73 10.75 -0.19
N PHE A 84 -0.52 11.18 0.14
CA PHE A 84 -0.17 11.72 1.45
C PHE A 84 0.66 12.99 1.31
N GLN A 85 0.52 13.89 2.26
CA GLN A 85 1.27 15.14 2.26
C GLN A 85 2.75 14.86 2.59
N GLY A 86 3.65 15.22 1.68
CA GLY A 86 5.10 15.18 1.88
C GLY A 86 5.76 13.81 1.73
N ILE A 87 4.99 12.75 1.43
CA ILE A 87 5.55 11.41 1.25
C ILE A 87 4.69 10.58 0.27
N ASP A 88 5.36 9.83 -0.61
CA ASP A 88 4.70 8.76 -1.38
C ASP A 88 4.85 7.43 -0.63
N THR A 89 3.75 7.00 -0.01
CA THR A 89 3.75 5.80 0.84
C THR A 89 3.98 4.51 0.06
N VAL A 90 3.66 4.48 -1.23
CA VAL A 90 3.82 3.30 -2.10
C VAL A 90 5.29 2.86 -2.19
N LYS A 91 6.24 3.80 -2.07
CA LYS A 91 7.68 3.51 -2.05
C LYS A 91 8.11 2.57 -0.91
N TYR A 92 7.34 2.51 0.18
CA TYR A 92 7.69 1.83 1.42
C TYR A 92 6.83 0.60 1.72
N ASP A 93 6.03 0.15 0.77
CA ASP A 93 5.09 -0.96 0.95
C ASP A 93 5.75 -2.34 0.93
N VAL A 94 7.00 -2.44 0.45
CA VAL A 94 7.73 -3.69 0.24
C VAL A 94 8.93 -3.81 1.18
N TYR A 95 9.05 -4.97 1.83
CA TYR A 95 10.31 -5.40 2.42
C TYR A 95 11.09 -6.24 1.42
N SER A 96 12.38 -5.92 1.26
CA SER A 96 13.29 -6.64 0.37
C SER A 96 14.57 -6.97 1.12
N CYS A 97 14.89 -8.27 1.21
CA CYS A 97 16.09 -8.74 1.87
C CYS A 97 17.34 -8.47 1.00
N PRO A 98 18.29 -7.67 1.46
CA PRO A 98 19.48 -7.35 0.67
C PRO A 98 20.45 -8.53 0.50
N TYR A 99 20.27 -9.60 1.28
CA TYR A 99 21.17 -10.76 1.27
C TYR A 99 20.72 -11.86 0.31
N CYS A 100 19.43 -12.08 0.14
CA CYS A 100 18.92 -13.19 -0.67
C CYS A 100 17.94 -12.78 -1.76
N GLY A 101 17.59 -11.50 -1.88
CA GLY A 101 16.68 -10.98 -2.90
C GLY A 101 15.19 -11.28 -2.66
N TYR A 102 14.83 -12.05 -1.61
CA TYR A 102 13.43 -12.24 -1.27
C TYR A 102 12.78 -10.90 -0.94
N ALA A 103 11.70 -10.60 -1.63
CA ALA A 103 10.91 -9.41 -1.40
C ALA A 103 9.41 -9.76 -1.40
N ALA A 104 8.64 -9.03 -0.60
CA ALA A 104 7.19 -9.14 -0.56
C ALA A 104 6.58 -7.86 0.01
N MET A 105 5.28 -7.68 -0.23
CA MET A 105 4.53 -6.64 0.47
C MET A 105 4.70 -6.84 1.98
N SER A 106 4.87 -5.74 2.72
CA SER A 106 5.19 -5.77 4.16
C SER A 106 4.26 -6.66 4.98
N LYS A 107 2.95 -6.69 4.63
CA LYS A 107 1.94 -7.51 5.31
C LYS A 107 2.05 -9.03 5.04
N SER A 108 2.75 -9.44 3.98
CA SER A 108 2.91 -10.85 3.58
C SER A 108 4.36 -11.33 3.59
N PHE A 109 5.29 -10.51 4.08
CA PHE A 109 6.73 -10.81 4.06
C PHE A 109 7.12 -11.98 4.98
N GLU A 110 6.53 -12.05 6.17
CA GLU A 110 6.88 -13.04 7.19
C GLU A 110 6.12 -14.37 7.01
N SER A 111 5.05 -14.39 6.21
CA SER A 111 4.17 -15.55 6.04
C SER A 111 4.58 -16.38 4.83
N LEU A 112 5.32 -17.47 5.07
CA LEU A 112 5.76 -18.42 4.05
C LEU A 112 5.46 -19.86 4.47
N ALA A 113 4.76 -20.60 3.60
CA ALA A 113 4.64 -22.05 3.75
C ALA A 113 5.97 -22.73 3.39
N PRO A 114 6.26 -23.95 3.92
CA PRO A 114 7.51 -24.65 3.62
C PRO A 114 7.77 -24.87 2.13
N SER A 115 6.72 -25.16 1.35
CA SER A 115 6.82 -25.31 -0.11
C SER A 115 7.18 -23.99 -0.80
N GLN A 116 6.60 -22.89 -0.36
CA GLN A 116 6.89 -21.55 -0.88
C GLN A 116 8.32 -21.13 -0.59
N LEU A 117 8.84 -21.46 0.60
CA LEU A 117 10.23 -21.23 0.98
C LEU A 117 11.19 -21.92 0.00
N LYS A 118 10.92 -23.19 -0.34
CA LYS A 118 11.71 -23.94 -1.32
C LYS A 118 11.68 -23.25 -2.68
N TRP A 119 10.51 -22.93 -3.21
CA TRP A 119 10.35 -22.31 -4.52
C TRP A 119 11.02 -20.92 -4.61
N VAL A 120 10.96 -20.10 -3.56
CA VAL A 120 11.64 -18.81 -3.53
C VAL A 120 13.16 -18.99 -3.51
N ARG A 121 13.69 -19.95 -2.74
CA ARG A 121 15.12 -20.25 -2.74
C ARG A 121 15.63 -20.64 -4.12
N GLU A 122 14.88 -21.49 -4.81
CA GLU A 122 15.24 -21.97 -6.17
C GLU A 122 15.12 -20.86 -7.23
N ALA A 123 14.00 -20.13 -7.25
CA ALA A 123 13.70 -19.18 -8.32
C ALA A 123 14.33 -17.78 -8.12
N VAL A 124 14.56 -17.36 -6.87
CA VAL A 124 15.03 -16.00 -6.56
C VAL A 124 16.44 -16.05 -5.98
N CYS A 125 16.63 -16.78 -4.86
CA CYS A 125 17.84 -16.61 -4.07
C CYS A 125 19.10 -17.16 -4.73
N GLN A 126 18.99 -18.23 -5.52
CA GLN A 126 20.14 -18.86 -6.20
C GLN A 126 20.79 -17.93 -7.24
N ASN A 127 19.99 -17.08 -7.87
CA ASN A 127 20.44 -16.20 -8.94
C ASN A 127 20.59 -14.74 -8.49
N PHE A 128 20.21 -14.44 -7.25
CA PHE A 128 20.28 -13.06 -6.73
C PHE A 128 21.73 -12.66 -6.46
N LYS A 129 22.12 -11.53 -7.03
CA LYS A 129 23.40 -10.89 -6.75
C LYS A 129 23.15 -9.68 -5.86
N PRO A 130 23.63 -9.69 -4.60
CA PRO A 130 23.50 -8.53 -3.71
C PRO A 130 24.10 -7.29 -4.37
N SER A 131 23.41 -6.16 -4.28
CA SER A 131 23.96 -4.89 -4.71
C SER A 131 25.14 -4.51 -3.82
N ALA A 132 26.17 -3.88 -4.41
CA ALA A 132 27.30 -3.32 -3.67
C ALA A 132 26.89 -2.13 -2.77
N ILE A 133 25.68 -1.59 -2.97
CA ILE A 133 25.15 -0.49 -2.17
C ILE A 133 24.55 -1.08 -0.89
N ASP A 134 25.06 -0.68 0.27
CA ASP A 134 24.47 -1.02 1.56
C ASP A 134 23.12 -0.27 1.73
N LEU A 135 22.03 -0.99 1.45
CA LEU A 135 20.68 -0.46 1.55
C LEU A 135 20.25 -0.19 3.01
N ASN A 136 21.01 -0.66 4.00
CA ASN A 136 20.71 -0.45 5.41
C ASN A 136 20.97 1.00 5.87
N ASP A 137 21.82 1.74 5.18
CA ASP A 137 22.18 3.13 5.53
C ASP A 137 21.32 4.19 4.83
N ARG A 138 20.32 3.78 4.04
CA ARG A 138 19.43 4.73 3.38
C ARG A 138 18.51 5.44 4.37
N GLU A 139 18.32 6.75 4.18
CA GLU A 139 17.33 7.55 4.89
C GLU A 139 15.97 7.55 4.17
N THR A 140 16.00 7.43 2.83
CA THR A 140 14.81 7.35 1.96
C THR A 140 15.09 6.39 0.79
N TYR A 141 14.05 5.93 0.11
CA TYR A 141 14.19 5.21 -1.16
C TYR A 141 13.93 6.17 -2.34
N THR A 142 14.72 6.04 -3.39
CA THR A 142 14.39 6.65 -4.68
C THR A 142 13.21 5.91 -5.33
N TYR A 143 12.56 6.49 -6.33
CA TYR A 143 11.50 5.81 -7.09
C TYR A 143 12.02 4.57 -7.81
N GLU A 144 13.25 4.61 -8.35
CA GLU A 144 13.88 3.45 -9.00
C GLU A 144 14.07 2.30 -8.01
N GLU A 145 14.65 2.58 -6.83
CA GLU A 145 14.81 1.58 -5.78
C GLU A 145 13.46 0.98 -5.32
N ALA A 146 12.41 1.81 -5.25
CA ALA A 146 11.08 1.34 -4.87
C ALA A 146 10.45 0.45 -5.95
N VAL A 147 10.61 0.81 -7.23
CA VAL A 147 10.18 0.00 -8.38
C VAL A 147 10.94 -1.33 -8.42
N ASP A 148 12.25 -1.33 -8.23
CA ASP A 148 13.06 -2.55 -8.20
C ASP A 148 12.61 -3.50 -7.08
N ARG A 149 12.32 -2.95 -5.88
CA ARG A 149 11.76 -3.72 -4.75
C ARG A 149 10.42 -4.33 -5.09
N LEU A 150 9.53 -3.60 -5.76
CA LEU A 150 8.23 -4.11 -6.22
C LEU A 150 8.40 -5.18 -7.30
N LYS A 151 9.34 -5.02 -8.24
CA LYS A 151 9.66 -6.05 -9.24
C LYS A 151 10.18 -7.33 -8.59
N LEU A 152 11.08 -7.22 -7.60
CA LEU A 152 11.54 -8.37 -6.81
C LEU A 152 10.38 -9.02 -6.04
N ALA A 153 9.44 -8.21 -5.50
CA ALA A 153 8.25 -8.73 -4.83
C ALA A 153 7.34 -9.47 -5.82
N LEU A 154 7.19 -8.98 -7.06
CA LEU A 154 6.42 -9.65 -8.11
C LEU A 154 7.04 -11.00 -8.48
N VAL A 155 8.35 -11.06 -8.70
CA VAL A 155 9.07 -12.32 -8.98
C VAL A 155 8.92 -13.29 -7.82
N SER A 156 9.06 -12.83 -6.58
CA SER A 156 8.86 -13.65 -5.38
C SER A 156 7.41 -14.13 -5.25
N ALA A 157 6.42 -13.29 -5.58
CA ALA A 157 5.00 -13.64 -5.60
C ALA A 157 4.69 -14.71 -6.65
N MET A 158 5.31 -14.61 -7.84
CA MET A 158 5.20 -15.64 -8.88
C MET A 158 5.81 -16.96 -8.42
N ALA A 159 7.01 -16.94 -7.85
CA ALA A 159 7.67 -18.13 -7.31
C ALA A 159 6.83 -18.79 -6.19
N LYS A 160 6.26 -18.00 -5.29
CA LYS A 160 5.37 -18.49 -4.22
C LYS A 160 4.03 -19.04 -4.73
N ARG A 161 3.68 -18.82 -5.99
CA ARG A 161 2.37 -19.16 -6.57
C ARG A 161 1.20 -18.56 -5.79
N VAL A 162 1.34 -17.30 -5.38
CA VAL A 162 0.27 -16.58 -4.65
C VAL A 162 -0.93 -16.32 -5.55
N LYS A 163 -2.06 -15.92 -4.95
CA LYS A 163 -3.27 -15.53 -5.67
C LYS A 163 -2.98 -14.46 -6.73
N LEU A 164 -3.77 -14.46 -7.79
CA LEU A 164 -3.63 -13.49 -8.88
C LEU A 164 -3.87 -12.06 -8.38
N SER A 165 -4.80 -11.88 -7.44
CA SER A 165 -5.08 -10.57 -6.83
C SER A 165 -3.86 -9.90 -6.20
N GLU A 166 -2.96 -10.66 -5.53
CA GLU A 166 -1.71 -10.11 -5.00
C GLU A 166 -0.78 -9.66 -6.11
N LYS A 167 -0.61 -10.46 -7.16
CA LYS A 167 0.24 -10.13 -8.31
C LYS A 167 -0.26 -8.92 -9.08
N ALA A 168 -1.56 -8.85 -9.35
CA ALA A 168 -2.19 -7.71 -10.00
C ALA A 168 -2.02 -6.42 -9.18
N TYR A 169 -2.13 -6.52 -7.85
CA TYR A 169 -1.95 -5.36 -6.98
C TYR A 169 -0.50 -4.86 -6.95
N ILE A 170 0.50 -5.76 -7.02
CA ILE A 170 1.90 -5.36 -7.14
C ILE A 170 2.15 -4.66 -8.48
N CYS A 171 1.59 -5.17 -9.59
CA CYS A 171 1.68 -4.50 -10.90
C CYS A 171 1.08 -3.10 -10.86
N LEU A 172 -0.09 -2.93 -10.22
CA LEU A 172 -0.72 -1.62 -10.05
C LEU A 172 0.18 -0.64 -9.28
N LYS A 173 0.84 -1.09 -8.22
CA LYS A 173 1.77 -0.26 -7.44
C LYS A 173 2.99 0.18 -8.25
N ILE A 174 3.56 -0.69 -9.08
CA ILE A 174 4.64 -0.32 -10.00
C ILE A 174 4.16 0.76 -10.98
N ALA A 175 2.98 0.58 -11.55
CA ALA A 175 2.38 1.58 -12.44
C ALA A 175 2.19 2.93 -11.72
N TRP A 176 1.69 2.95 -10.49
CA TRP A 176 1.54 4.19 -9.73
C TRP A 176 2.87 4.92 -9.50
N LEU A 177 3.95 4.20 -9.18
CA LEU A 177 5.27 4.83 -9.01
C LEU A 177 5.81 5.38 -10.33
N ARG A 178 5.62 4.66 -11.46
CA ARG A 178 6.03 5.15 -12.78
C ARG A 178 5.23 6.37 -13.21
N ARG A 179 3.92 6.41 -12.92
CA ARG A 179 3.10 7.60 -13.17
C ARG A 179 3.64 8.83 -12.42
N GLU A 180 4.02 8.69 -11.16
CA GLU A 180 4.62 9.78 -10.40
C GLU A 180 5.91 10.30 -11.04
N GLN A 181 6.80 9.40 -11.48
CA GLN A 181 8.03 9.80 -12.16
C GLN A 181 7.74 10.53 -13.49
N ILE A 182 6.71 10.12 -14.22
CA ILE A 182 6.25 10.82 -15.43
C ILE A 182 5.75 12.23 -15.07
N GLU A 183 4.96 12.36 -14.00
CA GLU A 183 4.44 13.63 -13.51
C GLU A 183 5.58 14.57 -13.08
N GLN A 184 6.59 14.07 -12.36
CA GLN A 184 7.76 14.85 -11.94
C GLN A 184 8.60 15.36 -13.11
N LEU A 185 8.65 14.64 -14.22
CA LEU A 185 9.38 15.03 -15.43
C LEU A 185 8.53 15.82 -16.43
N SER A 186 7.25 16.06 -16.14
CA SER A 186 6.30 16.66 -17.10
C SER A 186 6.70 18.06 -17.57
N ALA A 187 7.29 18.86 -16.70
CA ALA A 187 7.73 20.22 -17.00
C ALA A 187 9.16 20.31 -17.59
N SER A 188 9.92 19.21 -17.62
CA SER A 188 11.28 19.23 -18.14
C SER A 188 11.30 19.23 -19.67
N THR A 189 12.18 20.06 -20.23
CA THR A 189 12.46 20.14 -21.68
C THR A 189 13.80 19.52 -22.06
N LYS A 190 14.54 18.98 -21.08
CA LYS A 190 15.84 18.34 -21.33
C LYS A 190 15.64 17.03 -22.07
N LYS A 191 16.44 16.78 -23.10
CA LYS A 191 16.35 15.55 -23.91
C LYS A 191 16.44 14.29 -23.06
N GLU A 192 17.37 14.23 -22.12
CA GLU A 192 17.54 13.07 -21.20
C GLU A 192 16.28 12.79 -20.38
N ASP A 193 15.61 13.83 -19.88
CA ASP A 193 14.37 13.69 -19.09
C ASP A 193 13.19 13.28 -19.98
N LEU A 194 13.17 13.74 -21.24
CA LEU A 194 12.17 13.32 -22.22
C LEU A 194 12.33 11.84 -22.56
N ASP A 195 13.56 11.37 -22.79
CA ASP A 195 13.85 9.96 -23.07
C ASP A 195 13.47 9.07 -21.87
N LYS A 196 13.81 9.51 -20.65
CA LYS A 196 13.38 8.82 -19.40
C LYS A 196 11.86 8.78 -19.27
N ARG A 197 11.19 9.90 -19.55
CA ARG A 197 9.72 9.97 -19.45
C ARG A 197 9.03 9.01 -20.41
N GLU A 198 9.53 8.87 -21.65
CA GLU A 198 8.97 7.90 -22.59
C GLU A 198 9.23 6.44 -22.14
N ALA A 199 10.40 6.13 -21.58
CA ALA A 199 10.68 4.82 -21.01
C ALA A 199 9.75 4.51 -19.82
N TYR A 200 9.51 5.47 -18.92
CA TYR A 200 8.58 5.31 -17.80
C TYR A 200 7.13 5.15 -18.26
N LYS A 201 6.72 5.85 -19.32
CA LYS A 201 5.40 5.68 -19.93
C LYS A 201 5.19 4.27 -20.45
N ALA A 202 6.13 3.74 -21.22
CA ALA A 202 6.04 2.38 -21.74
C ALA A 202 5.93 1.34 -20.60
N GLU A 203 6.71 1.53 -19.53
CA GLU A 203 6.65 0.66 -18.37
C GLU A 203 5.36 0.82 -17.58
N TYR A 204 4.88 2.06 -17.38
CA TYR A 204 3.60 2.35 -16.77
C TYR A 204 2.45 1.65 -17.49
N GLU A 205 2.35 1.81 -18.80
CA GLU A 205 1.29 1.21 -19.61
C GLU A 205 1.31 -0.32 -19.55
N ASN A 206 2.50 -0.91 -19.58
CA ASN A 206 2.64 -2.36 -19.47
C ASN A 206 2.14 -2.87 -18.10
N PHE A 207 2.63 -2.31 -17.00
CA PHE A 207 2.22 -2.76 -15.67
C PHE A 207 0.75 -2.42 -15.36
N TYR A 208 0.25 -1.28 -15.84
CA TYR A 208 -1.15 -0.91 -15.66
C TYR A 208 -2.08 -1.83 -16.44
N ARG A 209 -1.69 -2.25 -17.67
CA ARG A 209 -2.39 -3.28 -18.44
C ARG A 209 -2.38 -4.63 -17.73
N GLN A 210 -1.25 -5.08 -17.24
CA GLN A 210 -1.16 -6.34 -16.50
C GLN A 210 -2.01 -6.33 -15.22
N ALA A 211 -2.06 -5.19 -14.53
CA ALA A 211 -2.94 -5.02 -13.37
C ALA A 211 -4.41 -5.10 -13.79
N TYR A 212 -4.82 -4.40 -14.86
CA TYR A 212 -6.19 -4.44 -15.39
C TYR A 212 -6.62 -5.86 -15.78
N ASP A 213 -5.85 -6.52 -16.64
CA ASP A 213 -6.15 -7.88 -17.10
C ASP A 213 -6.15 -8.88 -15.93
N GLY A 214 -5.22 -8.70 -15.00
CA GLY A 214 -5.15 -9.49 -13.76
C GLY A 214 -6.41 -9.32 -12.90
N PHE A 215 -6.84 -8.11 -12.63
CA PHE A 215 -8.03 -7.84 -11.83
C PHE A 215 -9.33 -8.21 -12.53
N MET A 216 -9.42 -8.06 -13.85
CA MET A 216 -10.55 -8.59 -14.63
C MET A 216 -10.70 -10.10 -14.44
N LYS A 217 -9.59 -10.85 -14.48
CA LYS A 217 -9.60 -12.28 -14.21
C LYS A 217 -9.93 -12.59 -12.75
N VAL A 218 -9.38 -11.83 -11.80
CA VAL A 218 -9.65 -11.96 -10.37
C VAL A 218 -11.15 -11.84 -10.07
N SER A 219 -11.84 -10.87 -10.66
CA SER A 219 -13.28 -10.65 -10.44
C SER A 219 -14.15 -11.85 -10.82
N SER A 220 -13.65 -12.74 -11.70
CA SER A 220 -14.34 -13.96 -12.15
C SER A 220 -13.85 -15.24 -11.51
N THR A 221 -12.66 -15.25 -10.89
CA THR A 221 -12.00 -16.49 -10.42
C THR A 221 -11.69 -16.53 -8.93
N GLU A 222 -11.75 -15.39 -8.25
CA GLU A 222 -11.51 -15.30 -6.82
C GLU A 222 -12.75 -14.74 -6.11
N THR A 223 -12.82 -14.90 -4.80
CA THR A 223 -13.84 -14.30 -3.92
C THR A 223 -13.23 -13.23 -3.03
N PRO A 224 -13.98 -12.17 -2.68
CA PRO A 224 -13.50 -11.14 -1.76
C PRO A 224 -13.07 -11.72 -0.40
N PRO A 225 -12.10 -11.12 0.28
CA PRO A 225 -11.36 -9.92 -0.12
C PRO A 225 -10.23 -10.23 -1.12
N PHE A 226 -10.14 -9.43 -2.18
CA PHE A 226 -9.11 -9.53 -3.20
C PHE A 226 -7.84 -8.81 -2.76
N TYR A 227 -6.97 -9.49 -2.07
CA TYR A 227 -5.78 -8.91 -1.44
C TYR A 227 -6.08 -7.67 -0.57
N GLY A 228 -7.24 -7.69 0.12
CA GLY A 228 -7.72 -6.62 0.99
C GLY A 228 -8.73 -5.67 0.35
N LEU A 229 -9.01 -5.80 -0.95
CA LEU A 229 -10.06 -5.05 -1.63
C LEU A 229 -11.40 -5.79 -1.52
N ASN A 230 -12.48 -5.08 -1.21
CA ASN A 230 -13.83 -5.61 -1.34
C ASN A 230 -14.32 -5.53 -2.80
N GLN A 231 -15.47 -6.10 -3.09
CA GLN A 231 -16.03 -6.15 -4.45
C GLN A 231 -16.22 -4.75 -5.03
N ASN A 232 -16.88 -3.85 -4.31
CA ASN A 232 -17.17 -2.50 -4.81
C ASN A 232 -15.87 -1.71 -5.10
N THR A 233 -14.86 -1.86 -4.25
CA THR A 233 -13.55 -1.22 -4.45
C THR A 233 -12.87 -1.76 -5.71
N LEU A 234 -12.92 -3.07 -5.93
CA LEU A 234 -12.37 -3.67 -7.14
C LEU A 234 -13.11 -3.22 -8.39
N ASP A 235 -14.45 -3.23 -8.36
CA ASP A 235 -15.30 -2.82 -9.49
C ASP A 235 -15.07 -1.33 -9.85
N TYR A 236 -14.93 -0.47 -8.84
CA TYR A 236 -14.60 0.93 -9.04
C TYR A 236 -13.23 1.12 -9.70
N MET A 237 -12.20 0.42 -9.21
CA MET A 237 -10.86 0.45 -9.80
C MET A 237 -10.89 -0.04 -11.25
N LEU A 238 -11.57 -1.15 -11.51
CA LEU A 238 -11.71 -1.72 -12.85
C LEU A 238 -12.46 -0.78 -13.80
N ALA A 239 -13.50 -0.09 -13.33
CA ALA A 239 -14.21 0.90 -14.14
C ALA A 239 -13.28 2.05 -14.57
N ASN A 240 -12.43 2.56 -13.68
CA ASN A 240 -11.43 3.58 -13.99
C ASN A 240 -10.36 3.06 -14.96
N MET A 241 -9.84 1.85 -14.74
CA MET A 241 -8.83 1.24 -15.61
C MET A 241 -9.40 0.97 -17.02
N ALA A 242 -10.65 0.47 -17.11
CA ALA A 242 -11.36 0.29 -18.37
C ALA A 242 -11.53 1.61 -19.14
N LEU A 243 -11.90 2.68 -18.43
CA LEU A 243 -12.00 4.02 -19.01
C LEU A 243 -10.65 4.49 -19.58
N TYR A 244 -9.56 4.31 -18.83
CA TYR A 244 -8.21 4.61 -19.26
C TYR A 244 -7.86 3.89 -20.58
N PHE A 245 -8.18 2.61 -20.68
CA PHE A 245 -7.94 1.78 -21.87
C PHE A 245 -8.99 1.93 -22.96
N LYS A 246 -9.94 2.88 -22.81
CA LYS A 246 -11.05 3.15 -23.76
C LYS A 246 -12.00 1.95 -23.94
N ASP A 247 -12.02 1.03 -22.98
CA ASP A 247 -13.03 -0.03 -22.90
C ASP A 247 -14.30 0.53 -22.22
N TYR A 248 -15.01 1.38 -22.97
CA TYR A 248 -16.19 2.10 -22.49
C TYR A 248 -17.33 1.16 -22.12
N GLN A 249 -17.45 0.02 -22.79
CA GLN A 249 -18.51 -0.94 -22.52
C GLN A 249 -18.32 -1.58 -21.13
N THR A 250 -17.12 -2.06 -20.83
CA THR A 250 -16.78 -2.62 -19.52
C THR A 250 -16.90 -1.56 -18.41
N SER A 251 -16.41 -0.34 -18.67
CA SER A 251 -16.52 0.75 -17.71
C SER A 251 -17.98 1.08 -17.38
N ALA A 252 -18.84 1.26 -18.39
CA ALA A 252 -20.24 1.57 -18.19
C ALA A 252 -21.00 0.45 -17.45
N LYS A 253 -20.71 -0.83 -17.75
CA LYS A 253 -21.29 -1.97 -17.06
C LYS A 253 -20.93 -1.98 -15.56
N LEU A 254 -19.65 -1.76 -15.23
CA LEU A 254 -19.19 -1.73 -13.84
C LEU A 254 -19.78 -0.56 -13.06
N VAL A 255 -19.83 0.64 -13.67
CA VAL A 255 -20.45 1.82 -13.05
C VAL A 255 -21.95 1.58 -12.79
N SER A 256 -22.67 1.03 -13.76
CA SER A 256 -24.09 0.66 -13.56
C SER A 256 -24.28 -0.32 -12.41
N SER A 257 -23.42 -1.33 -12.31
CA SER A 257 -23.44 -2.31 -11.21
C SER A 257 -23.22 -1.64 -9.85
N LEU A 258 -22.23 -0.73 -9.76
CA LEU A 258 -21.94 0.02 -8.54
C LEU A 258 -23.10 0.91 -8.10
N LEU A 259 -23.75 1.61 -9.03
CA LEU A 259 -24.90 2.49 -8.74
C LEU A 259 -26.14 1.71 -8.24
N THR A 260 -26.30 0.47 -8.68
CA THR A 260 -27.43 -0.40 -8.28
C THR A 260 -27.10 -1.27 -7.06
N SER A 261 -25.85 -1.31 -6.62
CA SER A 261 -25.43 -2.08 -5.45
C SER A 261 -25.98 -1.46 -4.16
N THR A 262 -26.73 -2.23 -3.38
CA THR A 262 -27.23 -1.82 -2.06
C THR A 262 -26.13 -1.61 -1.02
N ASN A 263 -24.92 -2.10 -1.29
CA ASN A 263 -23.74 -1.97 -0.42
C ASN A 263 -22.88 -0.74 -0.75
N THR A 264 -23.27 0.09 -1.70
CA THR A 264 -22.58 1.33 -2.02
C THR A 264 -23.08 2.41 -1.06
N PRO A 265 -22.20 3.04 -0.24
CA PRO A 265 -22.61 4.15 0.62
C PRO A 265 -23.19 5.27 -0.26
N SER A 266 -24.39 5.72 0.08
CA SER A 266 -24.94 6.97 -0.49
C SER A 266 -24.17 8.14 0.12
N ASN A 267 -23.49 8.93 -0.70
CA ASN A 267 -22.89 10.19 -0.29
C ASN A 267 -23.97 11.25 -0.06
#